data_f58c025387deb6d8da34532a15f2a3ab
#
_entry.id   f58c025387deb6d8da34532a15f2a3ab
#
_cell.length_a   1.000
_cell.length_b   1.000
_cell.length_c   1.000
_cell.angle_alpha   90.00
_cell.angle_beta   90.00
_cell.angle_gamma   90.00
#
_symmetry.space_group_name_H-M   'P 1'
#
loop_
_entity.id
_entity.type
_entity.pdbx_description
1 polymer ?
#
loop_
_entity_poly.entity_id
_entity_poly.type
_entity_poly.pdbx_seq_one_letter_code
_entity_poly.pdbx_strand_id
1 'polypeptide(L)'
;MSELSQQILTLTPEQAYQVAGQYRVVKRSIDARQRQLKVNLTLLTDQNGRPVPKDAPIPLYAPPVYQDVHHAQRFVRIVGAGPAGLFAALTLIEHGIKPILYERGKEVSERKKDIAQLNRNISLNGESNYCFGEGGAGTFSDGKLFSRSKKRGNMQRVMELFHYFGAPDTVLYETHAHIGSDQLPGIIRAMRECIIEHGGEVHFGHCVGEAELRQWLTPPLPSGRGAGGVPVILAIGHSAHDTYTMLHDIGVAMENKGFAMGVRVEHPQSLINRLMYHLSAQRSVSRAVCQAKPI
;
A
#
# COMPACT_ATOMS: atom_id res chain seq x y z
N MET A 1 21.64 -15.29 -16.82
CA MET A 1 20.96 -13.99 -16.97
C MET A 1 22.03 -13.00 -17.34
N SER A 2 21.92 -12.33 -18.51
CA SER A 2 22.85 -11.26 -18.91
C SER A 2 22.84 -10.17 -17.85
N GLU A 3 24.03 -9.73 -17.41
CA GLU A 3 24.15 -8.63 -16.43
C GLU A 3 23.51 -7.37 -17.02
N LEU A 4 22.41 -6.96 -16.42
CA LEU A 4 21.76 -5.69 -16.70
C LEU A 4 22.41 -4.62 -15.83
N SER A 5 22.66 -3.45 -16.39
CA SER A 5 23.20 -2.30 -15.68
C SER A 5 22.24 -1.11 -15.71
N GLN A 6 22.63 0.01 -15.14
CA GLN A 6 21.77 1.21 -15.07
C GLN A 6 22.55 2.44 -15.51
N GLN A 7 21.89 3.30 -16.28
CA GLN A 7 22.40 4.59 -16.73
C GLN A 7 21.54 5.73 -16.20
N ILE A 8 22.17 6.76 -15.64
CA ILE A 8 21.46 7.95 -15.16
C ILE A 8 21.59 9.08 -16.18
N LEU A 9 20.48 9.64 -16.60
CA LEU A 9 20.38 10.80 -17.48
C LEU A 9 19.74 11.97 -16.73
N THR A 10 20.30 13.18 -16.90
CA THR A 10 19.71 14.42 -16.39
C THR A 10 19.22 15.24 -17.57
N LEU A 11 17.90 15.38 -17.71
CA LEU A 11 17.22 15.85 -18.91
C LEU A 11 16.26 17.02 -18.59
N THR A 12 15.83 17.74 -19.62
CA THR A 12 14.65 18.60 -19.49
C THR A 12 13.39 17.73 -19.34
N PRO A 13 12.27 18.29 -18.82
CA PRO A 13 11.00 17.54 -18.72
C PRO A 13 10.54 16.93 -20.06
N GLU A 14 10.66 17.69 -21.16
CA GLU A 14 10.26 17.25 -22.50
C GLU A 14 11.12 16.08 -23.00
N GLN A 15 12.45 16.21 -22.85
CA GLN A 15 13.39 15.13 -23.21
C GLN A 15 13.15 13.89 -22.37
N ALA A 16 12.93 14.07 -21.06
CA ALA A 16 12.66 12.96 -20.15
C ALA A 16 11.37 12.20 -20.51
N TYR A 17 10.34 12.94 -20.96
CA TYR A 17 9.10 12.33 -21.42
C TYR A 17 9.33 11.46 -22.70
N GLN A 18 10.06 12.00 -23.67
CA GLN A 18 10.37 11.27 -24.91
C GLN A 18 11.19 10.00 -24.62
N VAL A 19 12.23 10.12 -23.79
CA VAL A 19 13.09 8.98 -23.42
C VAL A 19 12.31 7.92 -22.64
N ALA A 20 11.47 8.33 -21.69
CA ALA A 20 10.63 7.40 -20.92
C ALA A 20 9.55 6.72 -21.77
N GLY A 21 9.17 7.31 -22.91
CA GLY A 21 8.27 6.69 -23.88
C GLY A 21 8.92 5.57 -24.68
N GLN A 22 10.25 5.58 -24.83
CA GLN A 22 11.00 4.64 -25.68
C GLN A 22 11.73 3.56 -24.89
N TYR A 23 12.22 3.88 -23.70
CA TYR A 23 13.10 3.02 -22.94
C TYR A 23 12.55 2.65 -21.56
N ARG A 24 13.08 1.58 -20.99
CA ARG A 24 12.71 1.09 -19.67
C ARG A 24 13.30 1.95 -18.58
N VAL A 25 12.43 2.64 -17.85
CA VAL A 25 12.78 3.48 -16.71
C VAL A 25 12.75 2.66 -15.44
N VAL A 26 13.81 2.73 -14.65
CA VAL A 26 13.97 2.09 -13.33
C VAL A 26 13.68 3.09 -12.20
N LYS A 27 13.99 4.38 -12.44
CA LYS A 27 13.74 5.44 -11.47
C LYS A 27 13.54 6.78 -12.16
N ARG A 28 12.58 7.57 -11.68
CA ARG A 28 12.36 8.96 -12.09
C ARG A 28 12.27 9.88 -10.88
N SER A 29 12.97 11.00 -10.94
CA SER A 29 12.88 12.03 -9.91
C SER A 29 13.01 13.42 -10.53
N ILE A 30 12.34 14.42 -9.94
CA ILE A 30 12.41 15.82 -10.36
C ILE A 30 13.48 16.52 -9.51
N ASP A 31 14.39 17.24 -10.16
CA ASP A 31 15.35 18.13 -9.52
C ASP A 31 14.92 19.58 -9.76
N ALA A 32 14.40 20.22 -8.72
CA ALA A 32 13.95 21.61 -8.72
C ALA A 32 14.89 22.57 -7.96
N ARG A 33 16.10 22.13 -7.61
CA ARG A 33 17.06 22.96 -6.85
C ARG A 33 17.64 24.13 -7.67
N GLN A 34 17.57 24.02 -8.98
CA GLN A 34 18.05 25.05 -9.90
C GLN A 34 16.87 25.80 -10.54
N ARG A 35 17.13 26.97 -11.13
CA ARG A 35 16.12 27.78 -11.80
C ARG A 35 15.39 27.06 -12.93
N GLN A 36 16.09 26.13 -13.61
CA GLN A 36 15.49 25.23 -14.60
C GLN A 36 15.21 23.86 -13.99
N LEU A 37 13.98 23.40 -14.12
CA LEU A 37 13.61 22.05 -13.73
C LEU A 37 14.38 21.02 -14.56
N LYS A 38 14.93 20.03 -13.86
CA LYS A 38 15.57 18.87 -14.47
C LYS A 38 14.88 17.60 -13.99
N VAL A 39 14.89 16.59 -14.83
CA VAL A 39 14.40 15.26 -14.50
C VAL A 39 15.57 14.29 -14.58
N ASN A 40 15.81 13.57 -13.49
CA ASN A 40 16.77 12.49 -13.46
C ASN A 40 16.04 11.20 -13.78
N LEU A 41 16.40 10.56 -14.89
CA LEU A 41 15.96 9.23 -15.28
C LEU A 41 17.07 8.23 -15.07
N THR A 42 16.75 7.11 -14.44
CA THR A 42 17.62 5.93 -14.43
C THR A 42 17.02 4.92 -15.41
N LEU A 43 17.75 4.62 -16.47
CA LEU A 43 17.36 3.65 -17.49
C LEU A 43 18.01 2.30 -17.21
N LEU A 44 17.30 1.23 -17.53
CA LEU A 44 17.87 -0.09 -17.62
C LEU A 44 18.70 -0.19 -18.90
N THR A 45 19.91 -0.76 -18.81
CA THR A 45 20.80 -0.97 -19.96
C THR A 45 21.21 -2.43 -20.05
N ASP A 46 21.50 -2.88 -21.27
CA ASP A 46 22.08 -4.19 -21.55
C ASP A 46 23.58 -4.22 -21.16
N GLN A 47 24.21 -5.38 -21.33
CA GLN A 47 25.64 -5.57 -21.07
C GLN A 47 26.58 -4.70 -21.93
N ASN A 48 26.09 -4.13 -23.04
CA ASN A 48 26.82 -3.20 -23.89
C ASN A 48 26.55 -1.74 -23.53
N GLY A 49 25.81 -1.46 -22.46
CA GLY A 49 25.43 -0.11 -22.05
C GLY A 49 24.32 0.52 -22.89
N ARG A 50 23.63 -0.23 -23.75
CA ARG A 50 22.54 0.29 -24.58
C ARG A 50 21.24 0.29 -23.78
N PRO A 51 20.44 1.39 -23.83
CA PRO A 51 19.16 1.44 -23.15
C PRO A 51 18.21 0.35 -23.65
N VAL A 52 17.60 -0.36 -22.70
CA VAL A 52 16.63 -1.42 -22.98
C VAL A 52 15.31 -0.77 -23.46
N PRO A 53 14.74 -1.19 -24.60
CA PRO A 53 13.44 -0.72 -25.07
C PRO A 53 12.34 -0.95 -24.02
N LYS A 54 11.32 -0.08 -24.02
CA LYS A 54 10.22 -0.15 -23.07
C LYS A 54 9.43 -1.44 -23.19
N ASP A 55 9.24 -1.94 -24.38
CA ASP A 55 8.50 -3.15 -24.75
C ASP A 55 9.34 -4.42 -24.77
N ALA A 56 10.61 -4.35 -24.35
CA ALA A 56 11.47 -5.53 -24.27
C ALA A 56 10.83 -6.61 -23.38
N PRO A 57 10.91 -7.91 -23.76
CA PRO A 57 10.29 -9.01 -23.02
C PRO A 57 11.09 -9.39 -21.75
N ILE A 58 11.50 -8.41 -21.00
CA ILE A 58 12.20 -8.57 -19.72
C ILE A 58 11.17 -8.26 -18.62
N PRO A 59 10.89 -9.19 -17.70
CA PRO A 59 9.97 -8.94 -16.61
C PRO A 59 10.46 -7.78 -15.73
N LEU A 60 9.53 -6.94 -15.27
CA LEU A 60 9.84 -5.80 -14.39
C LEU A 60 10.35 -6.27 -13.02
N TYR A 61 9.84 -7.40 -12.56
CA TYR A 61 10.18 -8.07 -11.30
C TYR A 61 9.73 -9.54 -11.37
N ALA A 62 10.16 -10.36 -10.42
CA ALA A 62 9.62 -11.71 -10.27
C ALA A 62 8.21 -11.65 -9.69
N PRO A 63 7.18 -12.17 -10.38
CA PRO A 63 5.82 -12.17 -9.84
C PRO A 63 5.75 -12.96 -8.54
N PRO A 64 4.82 -12.64 -7.64
CA PRO A 64 4.60 -13.45 -6.45
C PRO A 64 4.14 -14.86 -6.85
N VAL A 65 4.53 -15.85 -6.06
CA VAL A 65 4.06 -17.22 -6.19
C VAL A 65 3.26 -17.57 -4.96
N TYR A 66 1.95 -17.70 -5.13
CA TYR A 66 1.04 -18.06 -4.05
C TYR A 66 0.79 -19.56 -4.04
N GLN A 67 0.81 -20.15 -2.83
CA GLN A 67 0.56 -21.58 -2.63
C GLN A 67 -0.93 -21.82 -2.35
N ASP A 68 -1.43 -22.98 -2.74
CA ASP A 68 -2.75 -23.43 -2.31
C ASP A 68 -2.70 -23.82 -0.82
N VAL A 69 -3.48 -23.09 0.01
CA VAL A 69 -3.54 -23.29 1.47
C VAL A 69 -4.91 -23.79 1.94
N HIS A 70 -5.79 -24.25 1.04
CA HIS A 70 -7.10 -24.77 1.41
C HIS A 70 -7.01 -25.88 2.48
N HIS A 71 -6.02 -26.75 2.38
CA HIS A 71 -5.79 -27.87 3.28
C HIS A 71 -4.58 -27.70 4.20
N ALA A 72 -4.07 -26.48 4.33
CA ALA A 72 -2.91 -26.20 5.19
C ALA A 72 -3.24 -26.48 6.66
N GLN A 73 -2.39 -27.25 7.33
CA GLN A 73 -2.52 -27.55 8.76
C GLN A 73 -2.13 -26.35 9.64
N ARG A 74 -1.32 -25.44 9.09
CA ARG A 74 -0.87 -24.23 9.79
C ARG A 74 -1.71 -23.05 9.34
N PHE A 75 -2.23 -22.31 10.31
CA PHE A 75 -2.98 -21.09 10.03
C PHE A 75 -2.61 -19.98 11.01
N VAL A 76 -2.89 -18.75 10.62
CA VAL A 76 -2.65 -17.54 11.41
C VAL A 76 -3.91 -16.67 11.36
N ARG A 77 -4.35 -16.19 12.51
CA ARG A 77 -5.44 -15.22 12.61
C ARG A 77 -4.89 -13.81 12.45
N ILE A 78 -5.59 -12.98 11.68
CA ILE A 78 -5.24 -11.59 11.44
C ILE A 78 -6.43 -10.73 11.80
N VAL A 79 -6.25 -9.79 12.72
CA VAL A 79 -7.29 -8.84 13.12
C VAL A 79 -7.07 -7.53 12.39
N GLY A 80 -7.95 -7.22 11.45
CA GLY A 80 -7.92 -6.04 10.57
C GLY A 80 -7.50 -6.37 9.13
N ALA A 81 -8.34 -5.99 8.17
CA ALA A 81 -8.09 -6.11 6.73
C ALA A 81 -7.58 -4.78 6.11
N GLY A 82 -6.85 -3.99 6.89
CA GLY A 82 -6.08 -2.85 6.40
C GLY A 82 -4.81 -3.29 5.64
N PRO A 83 -3.96 -2.34 5.21
CA PRO A 83 -2.75 -2.68 4.44
C PRO A 83 -1.88 -3.72 5.15
N ALA A 84 -1.65 -3.56 6.46
CA ALA A 84 -0.83 -4.50 7.22
C ALA A 84 -1.40 -5.91 7.21
N GLY A 85 -2.73 -6.06 7.39
CA GLY A 85 -3.40 -7.36 7.37
C GLY A 85 -3.39 -8.03 6.00
N LEU A 86 -3.70 -7.28 4.95
CA LEU A 86 -3.70 -7.81 3.57
C LEU A 86 -2.31 -8.26 3.13
N PHE A 87 -1.26 -7.45 3.35
CA PHE A 87 0.11 -7.84 3.03
C PHE A 87 0.60 -9.03 3.88
N ALA A 88 0.21 -9.10 5.17
CA ALA A 88 0.51 -10.24 6.02
C ALA A 88 -0.14 -11.52 5.48
N ALA A 89 -1.40 -11.45 5.06
CA ALA A 89 -2.11 -12.58 4.50
C ALA A 89 -1.46 -13.10 3.20
N LEU A 90 -1.12 -12.21 2.27
CA LEU A 90 -0.42 -12.58 1.04
C LEU A 90 0.94 -13.22 1.34
N THR A 91 1.70 -12.66 2.29
CA THR A 91 2.98 -13.24 2.71
C THR A 91 2.80 -14.63 3.32
N LEU A 92 1.78 -14.85 4.13
CA LEU A 92 1.50 -16.16 4.71
C LEU A 92 1.20 -17.20 3.63
N ILE A 93 0.42 -16.85 2.61
CA ILE A 93 0.11 -17.74 1.48
C ILE A 93 1.39 -18.05 0.67
N GLU A 94 2.28 -17.09 0.45
CA GLU A 94 3.59 -17.35 -0.18
C GLU A 94 4.38 -18.44 0.58
N HIS A 95 4.15 -18.58 1.90
CA HIS A 95 4.82 -19.55 2.76
C HIS A 95 3.97 -20.80 3.10
N GLY A 96 2.87 -21.02 2.40
CA GLY A 96 2.00 -22.20 2.62
C GLY A 96 1.27 -22.18 3.95
N ILE A 97 0.98 -21.00 4.50
CA ILE A 97 0.27 -20.84 5.77
C ILE A 97 -1.08 -20.17 5.48
N LYS A 98 -2.15 -20.76 5.98
CA LYS A 98 -3.53 -20.26 5.79
C LYS A 98 -3.78 -19.01 6.62
N PRO A 99 -4.06 -17.83 6.03
CA PRO A 99 -4.52 -16.66 6.76
C PRO A 99 -6.02 -16.71 6.99
N ILE A 100 -6.46 -16.27 8.18
CA ILE A 100 -7.87 -16.05 8.52
C ILE A 100 -7.99 -14.61 9.00
N LEU A 101 -8.58 -13.75 8.17
CA LEU A 101 -8.72 -12.32 8.46
C LEU A 101 -10.09 -12.02 9.05
N TYR A 102 -10.10 -11.17 10.07
CA TYR A 102 -11.31 -10.62 10.70
C TYR A 102 -11.29 -9.11 10.57
N GLU A 103 -12.29 -8.55 9.89
CA GLU A 103 -12.45 -7.11 9.70
C GLU A 103 -13.77 -6.64 10.30
N ARG A 104 -13.70 -5.65 11.20
CA ARG A 104 -14.88 -5.11 11.86
C ARG A 104 -15.82 -4.40 10.92
N GLY A 105 -15.27 -3.75 9.90
CA GLY A 105 -16.04 -3.02 8.90
C GLY A 105 -16.48 -3.88 7.72
N LYS A 106 -16.97 -3.19 6.70
CA LYS A 106 -17.48 -3.81 5.48
C LYS A 106 -16.41 -3.97 4.41
N GLU A 107 -16.68 -4.80 3.41
CA GLU A 107 -15.88 -4.86 2.19
C GLU A 107 -15.85 -3.49 1.48
N VAL A 108 -14.86 -3.28 0.65
CA VAL A 108 -14.54 -1.98 0.04
C VAL A 108 -15.69 -1.39 -0.77
N SER A 109 -16.51 -2.20 -1.43
CA SER A 109 -17.65 -1.74 -2.24
C SER A 109 -18.79 -1.22 -1.38
N GLU A 110 -19.14 -1.93 -0.31
CA GLU A 110 -20.18 -1.51 0.65
C GLU A 110 -19.69 -0.34 1.51
N ARG A 111 -18.41 -0.37 1.91
CA ARG A 111 -17.78 0.73 2.64
C ARG A 111 -17.84 2.06 1.86
N LYS A 112 -17.70 2.01 0.53
CA LYS A 112 -17.85 3.19 -0.33
C LYS A 112 -19.22 3.86 -0.18
N LYS A 113 -20.29 3.07 0.02
CA LYS A 113 -21.64 3.58 0.26
C LYS A 113 -21.73 4.28 1.61
N ASP A 114 -21.18 3.69 2.66
CA ASP A 114 -21.17 4.29 4.01
C ASP A 114 -20.41 5.62 4.01
N ILE A 115 -19.27 5.70 3.34
CA ILE A 115 -18.50 6.95 3.19
C ILE A 115 -19.28 8.00 2.38
N ALA A 116 -20.00 7.60 1.34
CA ALA A 116 -20.83 8.52 0.58
C ALA A 116 -21.98 9.10 1.44
N GLN A 117 -22.58 8.31 2.34
CA GLN A 117 -23.59 8.78 3.29
C GLN A 117 -22.98 9.75 4.31
N LEU A 118 -21.80 9.42 4.84
CA LEU A 118 -21.06 10.30 5.76
C LEU A 118 -20.75 11.65 5.11
N ASN A 119 -20.25 11.66 3.88
CA ASN A 119 -19.91 12.89 3.15
C ASN A 119 -21.14 13.77 2.85
N ARG A 120 -22.31 13.17 2.79
CA ARG A 120 -23.59 13.89 2.63
C ARG A 120 -24.21 14.31 3.97
N ASN A 121 -23.54 14.09 5.09
CA ASN A 121 -24.02 14.31 6.46
C ASN A 121 -25.36 13.59 6.76
N ILE A 122 -25.57 12.39 6.17
CA ILE A 122 -26.78 11.60 6.39
C ILE A 122 -26.62 10.71 7.61
N SER A 123 -25.55 9.90 7.64
CA SER A 123 -25.29 8.95 8.74
C SER A 123 -23.81 8.61 8.87
N LEU A 124 -23.38 8.29 10.09
CA LEU A 124 -22.08 7.73 10.39
C LEU A 124 -22.27 6.27 10.82
N ASN A 125 -21.65 5.35 10.08
CA ASN A 125 -21.52 3.97 10.54
C ASN A 125 -20.23 3.85 11.38
N GLY A 126 -20.37 3.52 12.68
CA GLY A 126 -19.25 3.41 13.61
C GLY A 126 -18.22 2.33 13.22
N GLU A 127 -18.66 1.26 12.58
CA GLU A 127 -17.82 0.13 12.19
C GLU A 127 -17.34 0.18 10.73
N SER A 128 -17.91 1.07 9.89
CA SER A 128 -17.56 1.17 8.47
C SER A 128 -17.54 2.64 8.04
N ASN A 129 -16.35 3.23 7.98
CA ASN A 129 -16.14 4.65 7.72
C ASN A 129 -14.72 4.92 7.19
N TYR A 130 -14.18 6.14 7.33
CA TYR A 130 -12.80 6.45 6.94
C TYR A 130 -11.73 5.72 7.75
N CYS A 131 -12.01 5.30 8.97
CA CYS A 131 -11.04 4.63 9.85
C CYS A 131 -11.11 3.10 9.72
N PHE A 132 -12.30 2.55 9.56
CA PHE A 132 -12.57 1.11 9.59
C PHE A 132 -13.18 0.60 8.29
N GLY A 133 -12.88 -0.67 8.00
CA GLY A 133 -13.30 -1.37 6.80
C GLY A 133 -12.11 -1.78 5.91
N GLU A 134 -12.40 -2.64 4.95
CA GLU A 134 -11.41 -3.22 4.04
C GLU A 134 -10.48 -2.18 3.41
N GLY A 135 -9.18 -2.47 3.41
CA GLY A 135 -8.13 -1.59 2.92
C GLY A 135 -7.68 -0.50 3.89
N GLY A 136 -8.37 -0.33 5.05
CA GLY A 136 -7.99 0.59 6.11
C GLY A 136 -8.20 2.07 5.76
N ALA A 137 -7.62 2.98 6.55
CA ALA A 137 -7.84 4.42 6.44
C ALA A 137 -7.33 5.05 5.13
N GLY A 138 -6.44 4.37 4.40
CA GLY A 138 -5.86 4.86 3.15
C GLY A 138 -6.69 4.59 1.89
N THR A 139 -7.69 3.72 1.94
CA THR A 139 -8.42 3.20 0.76
C THR A 139 -9.03 4.28 -0.13
N PHE A 140 -9.59 5.31 0.49
CA PHE A 140 -10.27 6.41 -0.20
C PHE A 140 -9.45 7.71 -0.17
N SER A 141 -8.14 7.59 0.03
CA SER A 141 -7.17 8.67 -0.14
C SER A 141 -6.66 8.71 -1.59
N ASP A 142 -5.81 9.68 -1.91
CA ASP A 142 -5.13 9.73 -3.21
C ASP A 142 -4.02 8.66 -3.38
N GLY A 143 -3.80 7.82 -2.38
CA GLY A 143 -2.88 6.69 -2.45
C GLY A 143 -1.42 7.08 -2.63
N LYS A 144 -0.97 8.11 -1.93
CA LYS A 144 0.45 8.48 -1.89
C LYS A 144 1.28 7.37 -1.26
N LEU A 145 2.31 6.92 -1.98
CA LEU A 145 3.14 5.77 -1.58
C LEU A 145 4.53 6.17 -1.09
N PHE A 146 4.79 7.47 -0.92
CA PHE A 146 6.11 7.93 -0.48
C PHE A 146 6.35 7.61 1.00
N SER A 147 7.47 6.95 1.27
CA SER A 147 7.96 6.72 2.63
C SER A 147 9.42 7.16 2.76
N ARG A 148 9.75 7.83 3.86
CA ARG A 148 11.14 8.15 4.23
C ARG A 148 11.84 6.99 4.93
N SER A 149 11.09 5.99 5.39
CA SER A 149 11.62 4.81 6.08
C SER A 149 12.25 3.85 5.08
N LYS A 150 13.58 3.80 5.04
CA LYS A 150 14.34 2.84 4.21
C LYS A 150 14.99 1.73 5.01
N LYS A 151 14.86 1.77 6.35
CA LYS A 151 15.59 0.87 7.26
C LYS A 151 14.86 -0.42 7.58
N ARG A 152 13.55 -0.48 7.37
CA ARG A 152 12.72 -1.64 7.74
C ARG A 152 11.83 -2.05 6.57
N GLY A 153 11.92 -3.30 6.17
CA GLY A 153 11.12 -3.88 5.10
C GLY A 153 11.59 -3.52 3.69
N ASN A 154 11.13 -4.30 2.73
CA ASN A 154 11.40 -4.11 1.31
C ASN A 154 10.27 -3.29 0.66
N MET A 155 10.45 -1.96 0.58
CA MET A 155 9.49 -1.07 -0.08
C MET A 155 9.29 -1.41 -1.55
N GLN A 156 10.34 -1.87 -2.24
CA GLN A 156 10.24 -2.25 -3.65
C GLN A 156 9.24 -3.40 -3.83
N ARG A 157 9.29 -4.41 -2.95
CA ARG A 157 8.33 -5.53 -2.96
C ARG A 157 6.88 -5.05 -2.77
N VAL A 158 6.65 -4.04 -1.93
CA VAL A 158 5.31 -3.46 -1.75
C VAL A 158 4.81 -2.81 -3.04
N MET A 159 5.69 -2.06 -3.74
CA MET A 159 5.33 -1.43 -5.02
C MET A 159 5.06 -2.48 -6.11
N GLU A 160 5.86 -3.54 -6.16
CA GLU A 160 5.69 -4.67 -7.08
C GLU A 160 4.35 -5.39 -6.84
N LEU A 161 3.95 -5.60 -5.59
CA LEU A 161 2.66 -6.19 -5.26
C LEU A 161 1.50 -5.26 -5.64
N PHE A 162 1.59 -3.95 -5.37
CA PHE A 162 0.57 -3.03 -5.85
C PHE A 162 0.44 -3.05 -7.37
N HIS A 163 1.56 -3.09 -8.08
CA HIS A 163 1.56 -3.21 -9.54
C HIS A 163 0.96 -4.55 -10.00
N TYR A 164 1.32 -5.65 -9.36
CA TYR A 164 0.77 -6.98 -9.64
C TYR A 164 -0.76 -7.01 -9.53
N PHE A 165 -1.32 -6.30 -8.55
CA PHE A 165 -2.76 -6.18 -8.33
C PHE A 165 -3.42 -5.01 -9.09
N GLY A 166 -2.74 -4.41 -10.07
CA GLY A 166 -3.34 -3.47 -11.01
C GLY A 166 -3.00 -1.99 -10.82
N ALA A 167 -2.01 -1.67 -9.97
CA ALA A 167 -1.50 -0.30 -9.95
C ALA A 167 -0.71 0.02 -11.23
N PRO A 168 -0.67 1.28 -11.67
CA PRO A 168 0.04 1.68 -12.88
C PRO A 168 1.56 1.47 -12.74
N ASP A 169 2.25 1.22 -13.86
CA ASP A 169 3.72 1.03 -13.93
C ASP A 169 4.50 2.12 -13.21
N THR A 170 3.95 3.34 -13.14
CA THR A 170 4.58 4.48 -12.48
C THR A 170 4.93 4.22 -11.03
N VAL A 171 4.20 3.34 -10.33
CA VAL A 171 4.50 3.01 -8.92
C VAL A 171 5.87 2.34 -8.75
N LEU A 172 6.37 1.68 -9.80
CA LEU A 172 7.64 0.96 -9.77
C LEU A 172 8.87 1.87 -9.86
N TYR A 173 8.74 3.06 -10.47
CA TYR A 173 9.89 3.90 -10.77
C TYR A 173 9.77 5.36 -10.33
N GLU A 174 8.58 5.85 -10.00
CA GLU A 174 8.41 7.23 -9.50
C GLU A 174 8.88 7.36 -8.06
N THR A 175 9.69 8.38 -7.78
CA THR A 175 10.16 8.65 -6.41
C THR A 175 9.01 9.03 -5.46
N HIS A 176 7.99 9.71 -5.98
CA HIS A 176 6.79 10.10 -5.25
C HIS A 176 5.55 9.52 -5.94
N ALA A 177 5.53 8.18 -6.04
CA ALA A 177 4.42 7.48 -6.66
C ALA A 177 3.12 7.64 -5.87
N HIS A 178 2.00 7.65 -6.60
CA HIS A 178 0.66 7.54 -6.04
C HIS A 178 -0.23 6.69 -6.96
N ILE A 179 -1.22 6.03 -6.39
CA ILE A 179 -2.09 5.13 -7.13
C ILE A 179 -3.32 5.87 -7.67
N GLY A 180 -3.88 6.77 -6.87
CA GLY A 180 -5.16 7.42 -7.14
C GLY A 180 -6.32 6.77 -6.37
N SER A 181 -7.24 7.60 -5.91
CA SER A 181 -8.37 7.20 -5.06
C SER A 181 -9.40 6.31 -5.76
N ASP A 182 -9.45 6.36 -7.08
CA ASP A 182 -10.34 5.56 -7.93
C ASP A 182 -9.83 4.14 -8.16
N GLN A 183 -8.51 3.93 -8.12
CA GLN A 183 -7.87 2.64 -8.40
C GLN A 183 -7.66 1.77 -7.16
N LEU A 184 -7.36 2.39 -6.00
CA LEU A 184 -7.11 1.67 -4.75
C LEU A 184 -8.20 0.66 -4.38
N PRO A 185 -9.50 0.98 -4.46
CA PRO A 185 -10.56 0.02 -4.15
C PRO A 185 -10.52 -1.25 -5.01
N GLY A 186 -10.17 -1.11 -6.29
CA GLY A 186 -10.01 -2.24 -7.21
C GLY A 186 -8.82 -3.14 -6.83
N ILE A 187 -7.69 -2.53 -6.50
CA ILE A 187 -6.47 -3.22 -6.07
C ILE A 187 -6.71 -3.99 -4.77
N ILE A 188 -7.35 -3.35 -3.78
CA ILE A 188 -7.67 -3.97 -2.50
C ILE A 188 -8.58 -5.17 -2.69
N ARG A 189 -9.60 -5.05 -3.56
CA ARG A 189 -10.47 -6.18 -3.92
C ARG A 189 -9.67 -7.31 -4.56
N ALA A 190 -8.79 -7.02 -5.52
CA ALA A 190 -7.97 -8.03 -6.19
C ALA A 190 -7.04 -8.76 -5.19
N MET A 191 -6.47 -8.05 -4.21
CA MET A 191 -5.70 -8.67 -3.12
C MET A 191 -6.55 -9.64 -2.29
N ARG A 192 -7.76 -9.24 -1.91
CA ARG A 192 -8.69 -10.11 -1.17
C ARG A 192 -9.10 -11.34 -1.99
N GLU A 193 -9.47 -11.13 -3.25
CA GLU A 193 -9.87 -12.22 -4.14
C GLU A 193 -8.73 -13.24 -4.30
N CYS A 194 -7.49 -12.78 -4.46
CA CYS A 194 -6.31 -13.64 -4.48
C CYS A 194 -6.15 -14.42 -3.16
N ILE A 195 -6.35 -13.79 -2.00
CA ILE A 195 -6.29 -14.46 -0.70
C ILE A 195 -7.32 -15.59 -0.61
N ILE A 196 -8.56 -15.34 -1.03
CA ILE A 196 -9.65 -16.32 -0.99
C ILE A 196 -9.43 -17.45 -2.01
N GLU A 197 -9.01 -17.09 -3.22
CA GLU A 197 -8.74 -18.07 -4.29
C GLU A 197 -7.68 -19.10 -3.88
N HIS A 198 -6.71 -18.69 -3.07
CA HIS A 198 -5.66 -19.60 -2.58
C HIS A 198 -6.00 -20.29 -1.26
N GLY A 199 -7.22 -20.14 -0.73
CA GLY A 199 -7.69 -20.85 0.46
C GLY A 199 -7.62 -20.09 1.77
N GLY A 200 -7.28 -18.80 1.75
CA GLY A 200 -7.42 -17.91 2.90
C GLY A 200 -8.89 -17.57 3.18
N GLU A 201 -9.18 -17.07 4.35
CA GLU A 201 -10.53 -16.66 4.77
C GLU A 201 -10.56 -15.17 5.12
N VAL A 202 -11.66 -14.50 4.77
CA VAL A 202 -11.88 -13.08 5.13
C VAL A 202 -13.31 -12.92 5.65
N HIS A 203 -13.43 -12.52 6.91
CA HIS A 203 -14.69 -12.33 7.63
C HIS A 203 -14.93 -10.84 7.88
N PHE A 204 -15.94 -10.27 7.21
CA PHE A 204 -16.35 -8.86 7.37
C PHE A 204 -17.46 -8.72 8.42
N GLY A 205 -17.60 -7.50 8.97
CA GLY A 205 -18.57 -7.22 10.02
C GLY A 205 -18.26 -7.97 11.32
N HIS A 206 -17.01 -8.38 11.50
CA HIS A 206 -16.56 -9.17 12.64
C HIS A 206 -15.56 -8.38 13.48
N CYS A 207 -16.06 -7.74 14.52
CA CYS A 207 -15.22 -7.10 15.53
C CYS A 207 -14.78 -8.16 16.55
N VAL A 208 -13.49 -8.49 16.55
CA VAL A 208 -12.92 -9.47 17.47
C VAL A 208 -13.03 -8.97 18.90
N GLY A 209 -13.75 -9.70 19.73
CA GLY A 209 -14.01 -9.36 21.11
C GLY A 209 -12.98 -9.95 22.10
N GLU A 210 -13.12 -9.54 23.37
CA GLU A 210 -12.24 -9.99 24.45
C GLU A 210 -12.21 -11.51 24.62
N ALA A 211 -13.38 -12.14 24.59
CA ALA A 211 -13.51 -13.59 24.79
C ALA A 211 -12.76 -14.39 23.73
N GLU A 212 -12.90 -14.00 22.45
CA GLU A 212 -12.19 -14.64 21.35
C GLU A 212 -10.68 -14.44 21.47
N LEU A 213 -10.25 -13.20 21.76
CA LEU A 213 -8.84 -12.89 21.86
C LEU A 213 -8.18 -13.63 23.02
N ARG A 214 -8.83 -13.69 24.19
CA ARG A 214 -8.37 -14.51 25.33
C ARG A 214 -8.25 -15.98 24.94
N GLN A 215 -9.24 -16.53 24.26
CA GLN A 215 -9.21 -17.92 23.77
C GLN A 215 -8.00 -18.16 22.84
N TRP A 216 -7.74 -17.23 21.92
CA TRP A 216 -6.64 -17.37 20.95
C TRP A 216 -5.26 -17.22 21.59
N LEU A 217 -5.13 -16.34 22.58
CA LEU A 217 -3.88 -16.06 23.28
C LEU A 217 -3.58 -17.07 24.41
N THR A 218 -4.54 -17.90 24.79
CA THR A 218 -4.33 -18.93 25.84
C THR A 218 -3.30 -19.96 25.37
N PRO A 219 -2.18 -20.15 26.09
CA PRO A 219 -1.19 -21.16 25.75
C PRO A 219 -1.81 -22.57 25.76
N PRO A 220 -1.28 -23.53 24.96
CA PRO A 220 -1.70 -24.93 25.04
C PRO A 220 -1.47 -25.47 26.45
N LEU A 221 -2.42 -26.27 26.95
CA LEU A 221 -2.25 -26.98 28.22
C LEU A 221 -1.02 -27.88 28.16
N PRO A 222 -0.26 -28.03 29.27
CA PRO A 222 0.96 -28.84 29.33
C PRO A 222 0.75 -30.33 28.95
N SER A 223 -0.49 -30.79 28.88
CA SER A 223 -0.85 -32.16 28.52
C SER A 223 -0.67 -32.52 27.04
N GLY A 224 -0.20 -31.62 26.18
CA GLY A 224 0.11 -31.89 24.76
C GLY A 224 -1.10 -32.16 23.86
N ARG A 225 -2.33 -32.10 24.37
CA ARG A 225 -3.58 -32.36 23.63
C ARG A 225 -4.46 -31.11 23.42
N GLY A 226 -3.95 -29.94 23.77
CA GLY A 226 -4.59 -28.65 23.47
C GLY A 226 -4.00 -28.07 22.19
N ALA A 227 -4.83 -27.52 21.32
CA ALA A 227 -4.34 -26.72 20.20
C ALA A 227 -3.46 -25.59 20.78
N GLY A 228 -2.17 -25.65 20.51
CA GLY A 228 -1.24 -24.56 20.87
C GLY A 228 -1.82 -23.22 20.45
N GLY A 229 -1.65 -22.20 21.26
CA GLY A 229 -2.16 -20.87 20.92
C GLY A 229 -1.84 -20.54 19.47
N VAL A 230 -2.88 -20.26 18.68
CA VAL A 230 -2.69 -19.94 17.27
C VAL A 230 -2.08 -18.56 17.19
N PRO A 231 -1.02 -18.36 16.38
CA PRO A 231 -0.45 -17.04 16.21
C PRO A 231 -1.50 -16.02 15.76
N VAL A 232 -1.51 -14.85 16.38
CA VAL A 232 -2.42 -13.75 16.06
C VAL A 232 -1.60 -12.55 15.61
N ILE A 233 -1.96 -11.98 14.47
CA ILE A 233 -1.42 -10.70 13.98
C ILE A 233 -2.45 -9.61 14.25
N LEU A 234 -2.11 -8.63 15.08
CA LEU A 234 -2.95 -7.47 15.33
C LEU A 234 -2.61 -6.37 14.32
N ALA A 235 -3.48 -6.17 13.34
CA ALA A 235 -3.34 -5.18 12.26
C ALA A 235 -4.47 -4.13 12.30
N ILE A 236 -4.87 -3.73 13.51
CA ILE A 236 -6.08 -2.95 13.85
C ILE A 236 -6.01 -1.47 13.47
N GLY A 237 -4.84 -0.97 13.04
CA GLY A 237 -4.63 0.46 12.78
C GLY A 237 -4.59 1.28 14.08
N HIS A 238 -4.39 2.59 13.96
CA HIS A 238 -4.23 3.45 15.12
C HIS A 238 -5.56 3.99 15.70
N SER A 239 -6.66 3.88 14.98
CA SER A 239 -7.96 4.44 15.37
C SER A 239 -8.82 3.51 16.22
N ALA A 240 -8.43 2.25 16.41
CA ALA A 240 -9.18 1.25 17.17
C ALA A 240 -8.95 1.40 18.67
N HIS A 241 -9.34 2.55 19.26
CA HIS A 241 -9.11 2.86 20.67
C HIS A 241 -9.78 1.87 21.61
N ASP A 242 -10.98 1.41 21.27
CA ASP A 242 -11.71 0.36 21.98
C ASP A 242 -10.90 -0.94 22.06
N THR A 243 -10.32 -1.36 20.95
CA THR A 243 -9.47 -2.55 20.91
C THR A 243 -8.17 -2.35 21.73
N TYR A 244 -7.56 -1.17 21.68
CA TYR A 244 -6.38 -0.89 22.52
C TYR A 244 -6.73 -0.93 24.02
N THR A 245 -7.88 -0.38 24.42
CA THR A 245 -8.35 -0.46 25.80
C THR A 245 -8.57 -1.91 26.21
N MET A 246 -9.25 -2.69 25.39
CA MET A 246 -9.47 -4.11 25.62
C MET A 246 -8.13 -4.88 25.76
N LEU A 247 -7.16 -4.62 24.89
CA LEU A 247 -5.82 -5.26 24.97
C LEU A 247 -5.11 -4.93 26.28
N HIS A 248 -5.19 -3.70 26.73
CA HIS A 248 -4.65 -3.27 28.02
C HIS A 248 -5.33 -4.03 29.18
N ASP A 249 -6.66 -4.09 29.17
CA ASP A 249 -7.48 -4.69 30.24
C ASP A 249 -7.27 -6.21 30.35
N ILE A 250 -6.97 -6.88 29.24
CA ILE A 250 -6.61 -8.31 29.24
C ILE A 250 -5.14 -8.57 29.58
N GLY A 251 -4.36 -7.53 29.87
CA GLY A 251 -2.97 -7.63 30.34
C GLY A 251 -1.92 -7.75 29.24
N VAL A 252 -2.23 -7.37 28.01
CA VAL A 252 -1.20 -7.27 26.95
C VAL A 252 -0.27 -6.10 27.28
N ALA A 253 1.04 -6.39 27.35
CA ALA A 253 2.04 -5.36 27.62
C ALA A 253 2.06 -4.31 26.49
N MET A 254 1.85 -3.05 26.84
CA MET A 254 1.82 -1.94 25.91
C MET A 254 2.68 -0.78 26.42
N GLU A 255 3.32 -0.08 25.48
CA GLU A 255 4.11 1.12 25.78
C GLU A 255 3.51 2.32 25.06
N ASN A 256 3.50 3.46 25.75
CA ASN A 256 3.12 4.73 25.12
C ASN A 256 4.16 5.13 24.10
N LYS A 257 3.71 5.40 22.87
CA LYS A 257 4.55 5.88 21.80
C LYS A 257 4.19 7.31 21.43
N GLY A 258 5.19 8.18 21.37
CA GLY A 258 4.99 9.56 20.89
C GLY A 258 4.47 9.58 19.46
N PHE A 259 3.62 10.56 19.16
CA PHE A 259 3.07 10.80 17.83
C PHE A 259 3.33 12.24 17.37
N ALA A 260 3.32 12.47 16.07
CA ALA A 260 3.42 13.80 15.50
C ALA A 260 2.03 14.40 15.34
N MET A 261 1.85 15.63 15.84
CA MET A 261 0.68 16.45 15.56
C MET A 261 1.02 17.52 14.54
N GLY A 262 0.04 17.88 13.72
CA GLY A 262 0.20 18.94 12.74
C GLY A 262 -1.15 19.45 12.27
N VAL A 263 -1.10 20.52 11.47
CA VAL A 263 -2.28 21.10 10.83
C VAL A 263 -2.20 20.85 9.32
N ARG A 264 -3.35 20.74 8.69
CA ARG A 264 -3.46 20.75 7.24
C ARG A 264 -3.53 22.21 6.78
N VAL A 265 -2.65 22.58 5.88
CA VAL A 265 -2.64 23.91 5.26
C VAL A 265 -2.93 23.74 3.78
N GLU A 266 -3.88 24.49 3.26
CA GLU A 266 -4.25 24.50 1.85
C GLU A 266 -3.84 25.80 1.20
N HIS A 267 -3.30 25.70 0.00
CA HIS A 267 -2.85 26.84 -0.80
C HIS A 267 -3.32 26.68 -2.25
N PRO A 268 -3.54 27.80 -2.97
CA PRO A 268 -3.74 27.73 -4.42
C PRO A 268 -2.54 27.05 -5.10
N GLN A 269 -2.78 26.13 -6.02
CA GLN A 269 -1.72 25.40 -6.73
C GLN A 269 -0.72 26.35 -7.43
N SER A 270 -1.19 27.49 -7.95
CA SER A 270 -0.36 28.51 -8.56
C SER A 270 0.70 29.10 -7.61
N LEU A 271 0.35 29.26 -6.32
CA LEU A 271 1.29 29.70 -5.29
C LEU A 271 2.38 28.64 -5.08
N ILE A 272 1.99 27.39 -4.92
CA ILE A 272 2.93 26.29 -4.73
C ILE A 272 3.84 26.12 -5.95
N ASN A 273 3.29 26.17 -7.17
CA ASN A 273 4.08 26.08 -8.40
C ASN A 273 5.14 27.20 -8.49
N ARG A 274 4.77 28.42 -8.09
CA ARG A 274 5.72 29.54 -8.07
C ARG A 274 6.82 29.36 -7.02
N LEU A 275 6.46 28.94 -5.82
CA LEU A 275 7.41 28.81 -4.71
C LEU A 275 8.34 27.60 -4.89
N MET A 276 7.81 26.46 -5.31
CA MET A 276 8.55 25.19 -5.36
C MET A 276 9.24 24.95 -6.70
N TYR A 277 8.66 25.43 -7.79
CA TYR A 277 9.14 25.14 -9.14
C TYR A 277 9.54 26.42 -9.91
N HIS A 278 9.48 27.59 -9.26
CA HIS A 278 9.82 28.89 -9.86
C HIS A 278 9.08 29.21 -11.17
N LEU A 279 7.85 28.65 -11.32
CA LEU A 279 7.03 28.86 -12.50
C LEU A 279 6.25 30.17 -12.41
N SER A 280 6.20 30.93 -13.50
CA SER A 280 5.32 32.11 -13.59
C SER A 280 3.86 31.69 -13.53
N ALA A 281 2.98 32.57 -13.05
CA ALA A 281 1.54 32.30 -12.90
C ALA A 281 0.82 31.84 -14.20
N GLN A 282 1.40 32.13 -15.36
CA GLN A 282 0.86 31.75 -16.67
C GLN A 282 1.35 30.39 -17.22
N ARG A 283 2.42 29.84 -16.64
CA ARG A 283 2.86 28.47 -16.98
C ARG A 283 2.29 27.55 -15.92
N SER A 284 1.10 27.02 -16.19
CA SER A 284 0.73 25.74 -15.56
C SER A 284 1.89 24.79 -15.78
N VAL A 285 2.28 24.05 -14.77
CA VAL A 285 3.21 22.93 -14.92
C VAL A 285 2.69 22.15 -16.10
N SER A 286 3.40 22.23 -17.23
CA SER A 286 2.90 21.65 -18.46
C SER A 286 2.56 20.19 -18.19
N ARG A 287 1.53 19.66 -18.83
CA ARG A 287 1.12 18.25 -18.76
C ARG A 287 2.31 17.27 -18.77
N ALA A 288 3.44 17.65 -19.35
CA ALA A 288 4.68 16.88 -19.37
C ALA A 288 5.36 16.70 -18.01
N VAL A 289 5.21 17.63 -17.07
CA VAL A 289 5.75 17.51 -15.68
C VAL A 289 4.69 16.94 -14.75
N CYS A 290 3.42 17.19 -15.04
CA CYS A 290 2.25 16.75 -14.28
C CYS A 290 1.41 15.70 -14.99
N GLN A 291 1.97 14.92 -15.91
CA GLN A 291 1.35 13.64 -16.27
C GLN A 291 1.69 12.52 -15.26
N ALA A 292 2.24 12.84 -14.12
CA ALA A 292 1.65 12.33 -12.91
C ALA A 292 0.25 12.94 -12.81
N LYS A 293 -0.80 12.26 -13.25
CA LYS A 293 -2.20 12.67 -13.44
C LYS A 293 -2.65 13.90 -12.64
N PRO A 294 -3.58 14.72 -13.20
CA PRO A 294 -4.25 15.73 -12.39
C PRO A 294 -4.89 15.03 -11.19
N ILE A 295 -4.64 15.60 -10.05
CA ILE A 295 -5.34 15.35 -8.79
C ILE A 295 -6.83 15.65 -9.00
#